data_eaa57d3d875ace8fe2270ff31042a5e0
#
_entry.id   eaa57d3d875ace8fe2270ff31042a5e0
#
_cell.length_a   1.000
_cell.length_b   1.000
_cell.length_c   1.000
_cell.angle_alpha   90.00
_cell.angle_beta   90.00
_cell.angle_gamma   90.00
#
_symmetry.space_group_name_H-M   'P 1'
#
loop_
_entity.id
_entity.type
_entity.pdbx_description
1 polymer ?
#
loop_
_entity_poly.entity_id
_entity_poly.type
_entity_poly.pdbx_seq_one_letter_code
_entity_poly.pdbx_strand_id
1 'polypeptide(L)'
;MMKHSLRRESGFSMVELAVAMAIIGLIGIFVWRWVVSTREPMHRPAMLHQLSEAQAAVEGFVLRNARLPCAAAGTNGNESCGDAAAVRLPWRTLGLSSEFGSLHYGVNRGGGWDLAEIPNLLLSPADGVSPDLNIEFTGMPELPE
;
A
#
# COMPACT_ATOMS: atom_id res chain seq x y z
N MET A 1 72.75 21.06 -21.43
CA MET A 1 72.18 21.96 -20.42
C MET A 1 70.64 21.85 -20.48
N MET A 2 70.04 21.03 -19.57
CA MET A 2 68.59 20.86 -19.49
C MET A 2 68.07 21.92 -18.48
N LYS A 3 67.23 22.84 -18.97
CA LYS A 3 66.53 23.80 -18.14
C LYS A 3 65.29 23.12 -17.54
N HIS A 4 65.34 22.74 -16.28
CA HIS A 4 64.16 22.34 -15.51
C HIS A 4 63.30 23.60 -15.26
N SER A 5 62.17 23.66 -15.95
CA SER A 5 61.08 24.63 -15.67
C SER A 5 60.43 24.19 -14.38
N LEU A 6 60.67 24.91 -13.28
CA LEU A 6 59.95 24.78 -12.03
C LEU A 6 58.51 25.27 -12.28
N ARG A 7 57.57 24.30 -12.39
CA ARG A 7 56.16 24.58 -12.37
C ARG A 7 55.80 25.14 -11.00
N ARG A 8 55.43 26.43 -10.98
CA ARG A 8 54.93 27.08 -9.79
C ARG A 8 53.57 26.45 -9.40
N GLU A 9 53.56 25.63 -8.38
CA GLU A 9 52.30 25.14 -7.78
C GLU A 9 51.66 26.32 -7.06
N SER A 10 50.60 26.87 -7.64
CA SER A 10 49.77 27.88 -7.01
C SER A 10 48.91 27.17 -5.95
N GLY A 11 49.19 27.37 -4.67
CA GLY A 11 48.36 26.90 -3.57
C GLY A 11 46.97 27.51 -3.64
N PHE A 12 45.96 26.71 -3.35
CA PHE A 12 44.56 27.15 -3.25
C PHE A 12 44.43 28.29 -2.23
N SER A 13 43.80 29.38 -2.65
CA SER A 13 43.43 30.49 -1.76
C SER A 13 42.36 30.04 -0.76
N MET A 14 42.43 30.48 0.50
CA MET A 14 41.38 30.20 1.49
C MET A 14 39.97 30.62 1.03
N VAL A 15 39.88 31.66 0.22
CA VAL A 15 38.62 32.13 -0.37
C VAL A 15 38.07 31.13 -1.40
N GLU A 16 38.95 30.55 -2.22
CA GLU A 16 38.57 29.57 -3.23
C GLU A 16 38.05 28.27 -2.58
N LEU A 17 38.67 27.85 -1.47
CA LEU A 17 38.19 26.72 -0.69
C LEU A 17 36.81 26.99 -0.08
N ALA A 18 36.59 28.18 0.47
CA ALA A 18 35.30 28.55 1.07
C ALA A 18 34.18 28.59 0.01
N VAL A 19 34.46 29.12 -1.17
CA VAL A 19 33.48 29.15 -2.28
C VAL A 19 33.17 27.75 -2.78
N ALA A 20 34.19 26.91 -2.92
CA ALA A 20 33.98 25.52 -3.34
C ALA A 20 33.08 24.73 -2.36
N MET A 21 33.32 24.87 -1.04
CA MET A 21 32.49 24.24 -0.01
C MET A 21 31.03 24.76 -0.04
N ALA A 22 30.82 26.05 -0.29
CA ALA A 22 29.49 26.61 -0.39
C ALA A 22 28.71 26.05 -1.60
N ILE A 23 29.39 25.91 -2.75
CA ILE A 23 28.77 25.35 -3.96
C ILE A 23 28.43 23.86 -3.77
N ILE A 24 29.34 23.07 -3.18
CA ILE A 24 29.09 21.65 -2.87
C ILE A 24 27.92 21.49 -1.91
N GLY A 25 27.84 22.34 -0.89
CA GLY A 25 26.70 22.35 0.05
C GLY A 25 25.37 22.61 -0.62
N LEU A 26 25.29 23.60 -1.51
CA LEU A 26 24.07 23.91 -2.28
C LEU A 26 23.66 22.73 -3.19
N ILE A 27 24.60 22.17 -3.93
CA ILE A 27 24.34 21.00 -4.80
C ILE A 27 23.85 19.81 -3.97
N GLY A 28 24.45 19.57 -2.79
CA GLY A 28 24.04 18.50 -1.88
C GLY A 28 22.58 18.61 -1.45
N ILE A 29 22.11 19.83 -1.12
CA ILE A 29 20.70 20.06 -0.74
C ILE A 29 19.75 19.75 -1.93
N PHE A 30 20.10 20.17 -3.13
CA PHE A 30 19.26 19.88 -4.32
C PHE A 30 19.20 18.39 -4.64
N VAL A 31 20.34 17.68 -4.58
CA VAL A 31 20.40 16.23 -4.80
C VAL A 31 19.60 15.48 -3.74
N TRP A 32 19.71 15.88 -2.47
CA TRP A 32 18.96 15.26 -1.37
C TRP A 32 17.45 15.39 -1.59
N ARG A 33 16.97 16.59 -1.93
CA ARG A 33 15.53 16.80 -2.21
C ARG A 33 15.06 15.98 -3.39
N TRP A 34 15.87 15.83 -4.43
CA TRP A 34 15.54 15.04 -5.61
C TRP A 34 15.46 13.55 -5.31
N VAL A 35 16.40 13.02 -4.52
CA VAL A 35 16.42 11.61 -4.10
C VAL A 35 15.25 11.28 -3.18
N VAL A 36 14.87 12.16 -2.29
CA VAL A 36 13.72 11.93 -1.38
C VAL A 36 12.41 11.94 -2.15
N SER A 37 12.23 12.87 -3.09
CA SER A 37 10.98 12.98 -3.86
C SER A 37 10.75 11.83 -4.85
N THR A 38 11.79 11.08 -5.23
CA THR A 38 11.65 9.94 -6.16
C THR A 38 11.31 8.61 -5.47
N ARG A 39 11.32 8.55 -4.15
CA ARG A 39 11.06 7.28 -3.42
C ARG A 39 9.58 6.99 -3.17
N GLU A 40 8.70 7.98 -3.24
CA GLU A 40 7.29 7.81 -2.90
C GLU A 40 6.36 7.24 -3.99
N PRO A 41 6.57 7.42 -5.30
CA PRO A 41 5.57 7.00 -6.28
C PRO A 41 5.58 5.50 -6.63
N MET A 42 6.60 4.72 -6.24
CA MET A 42 6.70 3.33 -6.69
C MET A 42 5.75 2.35 -5.98
N HIS A 43 5.30 2.65 -4.75
CA HIS A 43 4.44 1.73 -4.00
C HIS A 43 2.94 1.89 -4.27
N ARG A 44 2.50 3.10 -4.65
CA ARG A 44 1.08 3.36 -4.93
C ARG A 44 0.47 2.53 -6.08
N PRO A 45 1.08 2.44 -7.26
CA PRO A 45 0.49 1.67 -8.35
C PRO A 45 0.43 0.17 -8.06
N ALA A 46 1.43 -0.38 -7.36
CA ALA A 46 1.43 -1.78 -6.96
C ALA A 46 0.31 -2.09 -5.96
N MET A 47 0.08 -1.21 -5.00
CA MET A 47 -0.97 -1.34 -4.01
C MET A 47 -2.38 -1.22 -4.61
N LEU A 48 -2.59 -0.28 -5.53
CA LEU A 48 -3.85 -0.14 -6.25
C LEU A 48 -4.14 -1.37 -7.14
N HIS A 49 -3.10 -1.95 -7.73
CA HIS A 49 -3.24 -3.18 -8.51
C HIS A 49 -3.66 -4.37 -7.62
N GLN A 50 -2.99 -4.54 -6.47
CA GLN A 50 -3.39 -5.57 -5.50
C GLN A 50 -4.84 -5.41 -5.05
N LEU A 51 -5.27 -4.18 -4.80
CA LEU A 51 -6.66 -3.88 -4.46
C LEU A 51 -7.65 -4.29 -5.53
N SER A 52 -7.40 -3.90 -6.77
CA SER A 52 -8.29 -4.24 -7.89
C SER A 52 -8.37 -5.75 -8.10
N GLU A 53 -7.27 -6.46 -7.89
CA GLU A 53 -7.22 -7.92 -7.97
C GLU A 53 -8.00 -8.57 -6.83
N ALA A 54 -7.85 -8.08 -5.59
CA ALA A 54 -8.60 -8.55 -4.45
C ALA A 54 -10.11 -8.32 -4.62
N GLN A 55 -10.50 -7.13 -5.11
CA GLN A 55 -11.89 -6.81 -5.40
C GLN A 55 -12.49 -7.76 -6.46
N ALA A 56 -11.78 -7.95 -7.57
CA ALA A 56 -12.24 -8.87 -8.62
C ALA A 56 -12.40 -10.31 -8.13
N ALA A 57 -11.51 -10.76 -7.22
CA ALA A 57 -11.61 -12.08 -6.61
C ALA A 57 -12.83 -12.21 -5.69
N VAL A 58 -13.13 -11.18 -4.88
CA VAL A 58 -14.34 -11.14 -4.03
C VAL A 58 -15.60 -11.14 -4.90
N GLU A 59 -15.66 -10.32 -5.95
CA GLU A 59 -16.77 -10.29 -6.88
C GLU A 59 -16.98 -11.66 -7.55
N GLY A 60 -15.91 -12.30 -8.01
CA GLY A 60 -15.95 -13.64 -8.57
C GLY A 60 -16.43 -14.71 -7.57
N PHE A 61 -16.09 -14.55 -6.28
CA PHE A 61 -16.59 -15.43 -5.22
C PHE A 61 -18.11 -15.23 -5.02
N VAL A 62 -18.57 -14.00 -4.95
CA VAL A 62 -20.00 -13.65 -4.80
C VAL A 62 -20.83 -14.22 -5.95
N LEU A 63 -20.37 -14.08 -7.18
CA LEU A 63 -21.07 -14.63 -8.35
C LEU A 63 -21.21 -16.15 -8.32
N ARG A 64 -20.26 -16.85 -7.71
CA ARG A 64 -20.30 -18.32 -7.61
C ARG A 64 -21.08 -18.84 -6.41
N ASN A 65 -21.03 -18.11 -5.30
CA ASN A 65 -21.51 -18.59 -4.00
C ASN A 65 -22.75 -17.85 -3.50
N ALA A 66 -23.18 -16.75 -4.19
CA ALA A 66 -24.31 -15.89 -3.80
C ALA A 66 -24.21 -15.38 -2.34
N ARG A 67 -23.00 -15.25 -1.81
CA ARG A 67 -22.69 -14.68 -0.49
C ARG A 67 -21.31 -14.02 -0.52
N LEU A 68 -21.05 -13.14 0.43
CA LEU A 68 -19.69 -12.64 0.67
C LEU A 68 -18.84 -13.69 1.40
N PRO A 69 -17.53 -13.78 1.14
CA PRO A 69 -16.65 -14.61 1.93
C PRO A 69 -16.53 -14.06 3.35
N CYS A 70 -16.46 -14.95 4.34
CA CYS A 70 -16.14 -14.54 5.71
C CYS A 70 -14.68 -14.08 5.80
N ALA A 71 -14.37 -13.16 6.71
CA ALA A 71 -12.99 -12.76 6.98
C ALA A 71 -12.17 -13.95 7.52
N ALA A 72 -10.86 -13.91 7.30
CA ALA A 72 -9.93 -14.90 7.86
C ALA A 72 -9.46 -14.47 9.25
N ALA A 73 -9.46 -15.40 10.20
CA ALA A 73 -9.01 -15.16 11.58
C ALA A 73 -7.49 -15.19 11.74
N GLY A 74 -6.79 -15.90 10.83
CA GLY A 74 -5.36 -16.11 10.95
C GLY A 74 -4.60 -15.89 9.64
N THR A 75 -3.35 -16.31 9.62
CA THR A 75 -2.45 -16.19 8.47
C THR A 75 -2.65 -17.29 7.42
N ASN A 76 -3.48 -18.30 7.70
CA ASN A 76 -3.74 -19.42 6.80
C ASN A 76 -4.57 -19.07 5.56
N GLY A 77 -5.23 -17.88 5.56
CA GLY A 77 -5.99 -17.35 4.43
C GLY A 77 -7.30 -18.09 4.13
N ASN A 78 -7.77 -18.96 5.01
CA ASN A 78 -9.08 -19.59 4.89
C ASN A 78 -10.14 -18.71 5.58
N GLU A 79 -11.35 -18.70 5.03
CA GLU A 79 -12.47 -18.03 5.70
C GLU A 79 -12.81 -18.65 7.06
N SER A 80 -13.22 -17.82 8.02
CA SER A 80 -13.58 -18.20 9.37
C SER A 80 -14.88 -17.53 9.79
N CYS A 81 -16.02 -18.11 9.41
CA CYS A 81 -17.34 -17.52 9.67
C CYS A 81 -17.73 -17.54 11.14
N GLY A 82 -17.14 -18.42 11.95
CA GLY A 82 -17.42 -18.49 13.39
C GLY A 82 -16.66 -17.50 14.25
N ASP A 83 -15.71 -16.78 13.72
CA ASP A 83 -14.84 -15.86 14.48
C ASP A 83 -15.18 -14.39 14.19
N ALA A 84 -15.79 -13.73 15.17
CA ALA A 84 -16.14 -12.30 15.08
C ALA A 84 -14.90 -11.37 15.08
N ALA A 85 -13.73 -11.87 15.50
CA ALA A 85 -12.48 -11.12 15.50
C ALA A 85 -11.68 -11.27 14.19
N ALA A 86 -12.20 -12.02 13.23
CA ALA A 86 -11.58 -12.18 11.91
C ALA A 86 -11.63 -10.87 11.13
N VAL A 87 -10.46 -10.37 10.71
CA VAL A 87 -10.32 -9.05 10.05
C VAL A 87 -9.41 -9.09 8.82
N ARG A 88 -9.02 -10.28 8.35
CA ARG A 88 -8.11 -10.41 7.22
C ARG A 88 -8.82 -10.91 5.98
N LEU A 89 -8.27 -10.53 4.80
CA LEU A 89 -8.77 -11.07 3.54
C LEU A 89 -8.55 -12.60 3.50
N PRO A 90 -9.58 -13.41 3.19
CA PRO A 90 -9.47 -14.86 3.07
C PRO A 90 -8.84 -15.23 1.72
N TRP A 91 -7.59 -14.86 1.54
CA TRP A 91 -6.86 -14.94 0.27
C TRP A 91 -6.83 -16.36 -0.32
N ARG A 92 -6.69 -17.38 0.51
CA ARG A 92 -6.69 -18.79 0.05
C ARG A 92 -8.06 -19.23 -0.45
N THR A 93 -9.13 -18.85 0.24
CA THR A 93 -10.51 -19.12 -0.18
C THR A 93 -10.83 -18.42 -1.51
N LEU A 94 -10.25 -17.25 -1.72
CA LEU A 94 -10.41 -16.46 -2.95
C LEU A 94 -9.49 -16.91 -4.09
N GLY A 95 -8.52 -17.80 -3.81
CA GLY A 95 -7.53 -18.26 -4.81
C GLY A 95 -6.41 -17.26 -5.09
N LEU A 96 -6.16 -16.31 -4.17
CA LEU A 96 -5.12 -15.31 -4.25
C LEU A 96 -3.81 -15.81 -3.62
N SER A 97 -2.71 -15.11 -3.85
CA SER A 97 -1.42 -15.40 -3.20
C SER A 97 -1.39 -14.94 -1.74
N SER A 98 -0.44 -15.47 -0.95
CA SER A 98 -0.29 -15.13 0.47
C SER A 98 0.05 -13.66 0.74
N GLU A 99 0.49 -12.92 -0.26
CA GLU A 99 0.78 -11.47 -0.18
C GLU A 99 -0.46 -10.65 0.17
N PHE A 100 -1.64 -11.14 -0.25
CA PHE A 100 -2.93 -10.51 0.07
C PHE A 100 -3.36 -10.69 1.52
N GLY A 101 -2.68 -11.54 2.29
CA GLY A 101 -2.98 -11.79 3.70
C GLY A 101 -2.73 -10.61 4.65
N SER A 102 -2.05 -9.56 4.18
CA SER A 102 -1.87 -8.30 4.90
C SER A 102 -3.07 -7.35 4.77
N LEU A 103 -3.97 -7.59 3.81
CA LEU A 103 -5.14 -6.76 3.59
C LEU A 103 -6.20 -7.01 4.67
N HIS A 104 -6.72 -5.92 5.21
CA HIS A 104 -7.85 -5.96 6.11
C HIS A 104 -9.15 -6.11 5.30
N TYR A 105 -10.04 -6.94 5.78
CA TYR A 105 -11.31 -7.22 5.14
C TYR A 105 -12.40 -7.43 6.20
N GLY A 106 -13.49 -6.72 6.07
CA GLY A 106 -14.62 -6.84 6.96
C GLY A 106 -15.92 -7.10 6.20
N VAL A 107 -16.78 -7.92 6.76
CA VAL A 107 -18.14 -8.19 6.26
C VAL A 107 -19.13 -7.75 7.34
N ASN A 108 -20.16 -7.02 6.95
CA ASN A 108 -21.24 -6.69 7.89
C ASN A 108 -22.02 -7.96 8.25
N ARG A 109 -21.98 -8.31 9.53
CA ARG A 109 -22.66 -9.47 10.11
C ARG A 109 -23.63 -9.08 11.22
N GLY A 110 -23.91 -7.79 11.38
CA GLY A 110 -24.78 -7.24 12.42
C GLY A 110 -26.17 -6.88 11.93
N GLY A 111 -27.07 -6.59 12.89
CA GLY A 111 -28.39 -6.01 12.59
C GLY A 111 -29.42 -6.95 11.94
N GLY A 112 -29.20 -8.25 12.01
CA GLY A 112 -30.12 -9.23 11.39
C GLY A 112 -29.84 -9.52 9.90
N TRP A 113 -28.80 -8.90 9.34
CA TRP A 113 -28.37 -9.08 7.97
C TRP A 113 -26.92 -9.55 7.95
N ASP A 114 -26.70 -10.86 7.91
CA ASP A 114 -25.37 -11.44 7.70
C ASP A 114 -25.12 -11.63 6.21
N LEU A 115 -24.30 -10.77 5.60
CA LEU A 115 -23.98 -10.81 4.18
C LEU A 115 -23.11 -12.03 3.80
N ALA A 116 -22.56 -12.72 4.79
CA ALA A 116 -21.85 -13.98 4.60
C ALA A 116 -22.78 -15.20 4.56
N GLU A 117 -24.08 -15.03 4.82
CA GLU A 117 -25.09 -16.09 4.71
C GLU A 117 -25.93 -15.96 3.44
N ILE A 118 -26.22 -17.07 2.81
CA ILE A 118 -27.24 -17.18 1.78
C ILE A 118 -28.60 -17.28 2.51
N PRO A 119 -29.63 -16.49 2.20
CA PRO A 119 -29.87 -15.71 0.96
C PRO A 119 -29.73 -14.18 1.13
N ASN A 120 -29.14 -13.68 2.21
CA ASN A 120 -29.20 -12.27 2.58
C ASN A 120 -28.64 -11.32 1.50
N LEU A 121 -27.63 -11.75 0.76
CA LEU A 121 -27.07 -10.96 -0.33
C LEU A 121 -28.04 -10.80 -1.51
N LEU A 122 -28.91 -11.79 -1.76
CA LEU A 122 -29.89 -11.77 -2.86
C LEU A 122 -31.18 -11.06 -2.49
N LEU A 123 -31.46 -10.94 -1.19
CA LEU A 123 -32.63 -10.27 -0.63
C LEU A 123 -32.28 -8.85 -0.17
N SER A 124 -31.35 -8.17 -0.89
CA SER A 124 -31.09 -6.75 -0.58
C SER A 124 -32.42 -6.00 -0.49
N PRO A 125 -32.78 -5.47 0.69
CA PRO A 125 -34.10 -4.90 0.87
C PRO A 125 -34.28 -3.72 -0.09
N ALA A 126 -35.46 -3.62 -0.65
CA ALA A 126 -35.88 -2.48 -1.49
C ALA A 126 -35.82 -1.14 -0.72
N ASP A 127 -35.47 -1.17 0.54
CA ASP A 127 -35.46 -0.04 1.50
C ASP A 127 -34.13 0.76 1.51
N GLY A 128 -33.30 0.64 0.49
CA GLY A 128 -32.19 1.56 0.26
C GLY A 128 -30.97 1.38 1.17
N VAL A 129 -30.86 0.28 1.89
CA VAL A 129 -29.62 -0.09 2.57
C VAL A 129 -28.67 -0.68 1.55
N SER A 130 -27.88 0.17 0.94
CA SER A 130 -26.73 -0.27 0.14
C SER A 130 -25.80 -1.07 1.07
N PRO A 131 -25.41 -2.31 0.76
CA PRO A 131 -24.36 -2.96 1.50
C PRO A 131 -23.09 -2.14 1.30
N ASP A 132 -22.72 -1.35 2.29
CA ASP A 132 -21.43 -0.67 2.30
C ASP A 132 -20.33 -1.74 2.36
N LEU A 133 -19.79 -2.08 1.20
CA LEU A 133 -18.56 -2.84 1.09
C LEU A 133 -17.44 -1.91 1.53
N ASN A 134 -17.26 -1.78 2.84
CA ASN A 134 -16.20 -0.93 3.39
C ASN A 134 -14.91 -1.75 3.45
N ILE A 135 -14.05 -1.57 2.46
CA ILE A 135 -12.68 -2.07 2.50
C ILE A 135 -11.86 -0.98 3.19
N GLU A 136 -11.76 -1.07 4.50
CA GLU A 136 -10.99 -0.11 5.30
C GLU A 136 -9.51 -0.49 5.31
N PHE A 137 -8.67 0.44 4.83
CA PHE A 137 -7.21 0.29 4.86
C PHE A 137 -6.66 0.86 6.16
N THR A 138 -6.42 0.00 7.12
CA THR A 138 -5.65 0.37 8.32
C THR A 138 -4.17 0.18 8.01
N GLY A 139 -3.47 1.25 7.69
CA GLY A 139 -2.03 1.19 7.44
C GLY A 139 -1.47 2.21 6.46
N MET A 140 -2.29 3.16 5.98
CA MET A 140 -1.71 4.36 5.36
C MET A 140 -1.16 5.27 6.46
N PRO A 141 0.14 5.63 6.42
CA PRO A 141 0.60 6.76 7.20
C PRO A 141 -0.16 7.99 6.71
N GLU A 142 -0.73 8.76 7.64
CA GLU A 142 -1.37 10.04 7.34
C GLU A 142 -0.40 10.88 6.51
N LEU A 143 -0.89 11.38 5.38
CA LEU A 143 -0.14 12.32 4.56
C LEU A 143 0.01 13.60 5.38
N PRO A 144 1.22 14.11 5.62
CA PRO A 144 1.38 15.45 6.18
C PRO A 144 0.80 16.46 5.19
N GLU A 145 -0.09 17.32 5.69
CA GLU A 145 -0.63 18.48 4.99
C GLU A 145 0.48 19.46 4.56
#